data_fe170c6f4ea10ffc0ec28ccb3d2c7519
#
_entry.id   fe170c6f4ea10ffc0ec28ccb3d2c7519
#
_cell.length_a   1.000
_cell.length_b   1.000
_cell.length_c   1.000
_cell.angle_alpha   90.00
_cell.angle_beta   90.00
_cell.angle_gamma   90.00
#
_symmetry.space_group_name_H-M   'P 1'
#
loop_
_entity.id
_entity.type
_entity.pdbx_description
1 polymer ?
#
loop_
_entity_poly.entity_id
_entity_poly.type
_entity_poly.pdbx_seq_one_letter_code
_entity_poly.pdbx_strand_id
1 'polypeptide(L)'
;MNRPVVVVIVAHTGIIGGPCLSRISDKLDTLRLADFIFRDEIAKAHLEGTMNQYFAVLTNMRSVGVMGDGRTYDYTLALRSVTTTDFMTADWTRIPYEVLDRISVRIVNEVPHINRIVYDITSKPPATIEWE
;
A
#
# COMPACT_ATOMS: atom_id res chain seq x y z
N MET A 1 -19.17 5.17 -7.30
CA MET A 1 -18.69 6.53 -7.06
C MET A 1 -17.16 6.51 -7.02
N ASN A 2 -16.54 7.08 -8.05
CA ASN A 2 -15.08 7.17 -8.13
C ASN A 2 -14.59 8.19 -7.10
N ARG A 3 -14.09 7.71 -5.98
CA ARG A 3 -13.33 8.58 -5.09
C ARG A 3 -11.94 8.77 -5.71
N PRO A 4 -11.42 9.99 -5.71
CA PRO A 4 -10.07 10.21 -6.22
C PRO A 4 -9.08 9.37 -5.39
N VAL A 5 -8.24 8.64 -6.10
CA VAL A 5 -7.12 7.95 -5.46
C VAL A 5 -6.18 9.03 -4.96
N VAL A 6 -6.07 9.17 -3.65
CA VAL A 6 -5.03 10.02 -3.08
C VAL A 6 -3.73 9.25 -3.21
N VAL A 7 -2.91 9.69 -4.12
CA VAL A 7 -1.59 9.10 -4.34
C VAL A 7 -0.63 9.78 -3.39
N VAL A 8 -0.20 9.07 -2.35
CA VAL A 8 0.86 9.57 -1.48
C VAL A 8 2.16 8.92 -1.93
N ILE A 9 2.99 9.68 -2.60
CA ILE A 9 4.38 9.31 -2.85
C ILE A 9 5.21 10.01 -1.78
N VAL A 10 5.71 9.25 -0.83
CA VAL A 10 6.65 9.80 0.14
C VAL A 10 8.01 9.90 -0.54
N ALA A 11 8.31 11.09 -1.03
CA ALA A 11 9.61 11.39 -1.61
C ALA A 11 10.60 11.66 -0.48
N HIS A 12 11.42 10.69 -0.16
CA HIS A 12 12.60 10.94 0.66
C HIS A 12 13.78 11.17 -0.26
N THR A 13 14.40 12.33 -0.14
CA THR A 13 15.63 12.66 -0.84
C THR A 13 16.80 11.96 -0.18
N GLY A 14 17.00 10.71 -0.51
CA GLY A 14 18.18 9.95 -0.12
C GLY A 14 18.88 9.42 -1.33
N ILE A 15 20.08 9.86 -1.53
CA ILE A 15 20.96 9.42 -2.63
C ILE A 15 21.39 7.99 -2.34
N ILE A 16 20.97 7.03 -3.15
CA ILE A 16 21.66 5.74 -3.18
C ILE A 16 21.56 5.13 -4.57
N GLY A 17 22.70 4.76 -5.11
CA GLY A 17 22.81 4.13 -6.41
C GLY A 17 22.24 2.73 -6.48
N GLY A 18 21.60 2.45 -7.59
CA GLY A 18 21.00 1.18 -7.95
C GLY A 18 19.83 1.42 -8.90
N PRO A 19 19.37 0.41 -9.66
CA PRO A 19 18.20 0.58 -10.50
C PRO A 19 16.98 0.82 -9.62
N CYS A 20 16.64 2.09 -9.45
CA CYS A 20 15.43 2.51 -8.76
C CYS A 20 14.48 3.15 -9.76
N LEU A 21 13.20 3.18 -9.41
CA LEU A 21 12.22 3.94 -10.14
C LEU A 21 12.58 5.41 -10.00
N SER A 22 13.30 5.94 -10.99
CA SER A 22 13.82 7.31 -10.96
C SER A 22 12.77 8.34 -11.36
N ARG A 23 11.68 7.89 -12.01
CA ARG A 23 10.64 8.78 -12.51
C ARG A 23 9.41 8.69 -11.63
N ILE A 24 8.82 9.85 -11.33
CA ILE A 24 7.54 9.94 -10.60
C ILE A 24 6.45 9.18 -11.36
N SER A 25 6.42 9.25 -12.70
CA SER A 25 5.44 8.53 -13.51
C SER A 25 5.51 7.01 -13.31
N ASP A 26 6.71 6.44 -13.18
CA ASP A 26 6.89 5.01 -12.96
C ASP A 26 6.40 4.61 -11.57
N LYS A 27 6.68 5.43 -10.56
CA LYS A 27 6.19 5.24 -9.20
C LYS A 27 4.66 5.33 -9.13
N LEU A 28 4.08 6.26 -9.88
CA LEU A 28 2.63 6.40 -9.96
C LEU A 28 1.97 5.18 -10.58
N ASP A 29 2.54 4.66 -11.67
CA ASP A 29 2.01 3.47 -12.34
C ASP A 29 2.05 2.26 -11.41
N THR A 30 3.18 2.08 -10.72
CA THR A 30 3.35 1.02 -9.73
C THR A 30 2.31 1.13 -8.61
N LEU A 31 2.14 2.33 -8.06
CA LEU A 31 1.19 2.57 -6.97
C LEU A 31 -0.25 2.39 -7.44
N ARG A 32 -0.60 2.88 -8.63
CA ARG A 32 -1.96 2.71 -9.17
C ARG A 32 -2.34 1.26 -9.34
N LEU A 33 -1.43 0.45 -9.86
CA LEU A 33 -1.67 -0.98 -10.03
C LEU A 33 -1.82 -1.67 -8.68
N ALA A 34 -0.97 -1.36 -7.73
CA ALA A 34 -1.05 -1.92 -6.38
C ALA A 34 -2.35 -1.52 -5.68
N ASP A 35 -2.72 -0.25 -5.76
CA ASP A 35 -3.96 0.25 -5.16
C ASP A 35 -5.20 -0.38 -5.82
N PHE A 36 -5.17 -0.56 -7.13
CA PHE A 36 -6.24 -1.26 -7.85
C PHE A 36 -6.41 -2.69 -7.34
N ILE A 37 -5.32 -3.43 -7.18
CA ILE A 37 -5.36 -4.81 -6.67
C ILE A 37 -5.91 -4.85 -5.25
N PHE A 38 -5.46 -3.93 -4.39
CA PHE A 38 -5.96 -3.82 -3.02
C PHE A 38 -7.48 -3.62 -3.01
N ARG A 39 -7.97 -2.65 -3.77
CA ARG A 39 -9.41 -2.35 -3.87
C ARG A 39 -10.20 -3.49 -4.47
N ASP A 40 -9.66 -4.16 -5.49
CA ASP A 40 -10.30 -5.29 -6.14
C ASP A 40 -10.50 -6.46 -5.17
N GLU A 41 -9.49 -6.79 -4.38
CA GLU A 41 -9.59 -7.87 -3.39
C GLU A 41 -10.56 -7.50 -2.25
N ILE A 42 -10.58 -6.25 -1.83
CA ILE A 42 -11.56 -5.76 -0.84
C ILE A 42 -12.98 -5.91 -1.40
N ALA A 43 -13.20 -5.54 -2.64
CA ALA A 43 -14.50 -5.67 -3.30
C ALA A 43 -14.93 -7.13 -3.42
N LYS A 44 -14.03 -8.02 -3.84
CA LYS A 44 -14.30 -9.46 -3.95
C LYS A 44 -14.65 -10.08 -2.60
N ALA A 45 -14.09 -9.58 -1.53
CA ALA A 45 -14.39 -10.04 -0.17
C ALA A 45 -15.62 -9.37 0.44
N HIS A 46 -16.29 -8.48 -0.28
CA HIS A 46 -17.47 -7.71 0.17
C HIS A 46 -17.21 -6.87 1.43
N LEU A 47 -16.01 -6.31 1.55
CA LEU A 47 -15.59 -5.53 2.72
C LEU A 47 -15.70 -4.01 2.54
N GLU A 48 -16.10 -3.54 1.38
CA GLU A 48 -16.13 -2.11 1.05
C GLU A 48 -16.95 -1.28 2.03
N GLY A 49 -18.07 -1.83 2.50
CA GLY A 49 -18.94 -1.15 3.45
C GLY A 49 -18.42 -1.09 4.88
N THR A 50 -17.34 -1.80 5.19
CA THR A 50 -16.76 -1.85 6.54
C THR A 50 -15.67 -0.80 6.75
N MET A 51 -15.28 -0.10 5.69
CA MET A 51 -14.15 0.84 5.71
C MET A 51 -14.58 2.20 5.20
N ASN A 52 -14.08 3.27 5.85
CA ASN A 52 -14.34 4.62 5.41
C ASN A 52 -13.29 5.11 4.42
N GLN A 53 -12.03 4.78 4.68
CA GLN A 53 -10.92 5.07 3.78
C GLN A 53 -9.96 3.90 3.74
N TYR A 54 -9.50 3.57 2.55
CA TYR A 54 -8.48 2.54 2.36
C TYR A 54 -7.69 2.85 1.09
N PHE A 55 -6.37 2.72 1.18
CA PHE A 55 -5.45 3.08 0.11
C PHE A 55 -4.10 2.42 0.29
N ALA A 56 -3.33 2.38 -0.78
CA ALA A 56 -1.95 1.93 -0.78
C ALA A 56 -1.01 3.13 -0.76
N VAL A 57 0.14 2.96 -0.10
CA VAL A 57 1.20 3.96 -0.01
C VAL A 57 2.49 3.32 -0.51
N LEU A 58 3.08 3.88 -1.57
CA LEU A 58 4.39 3.45 -2.01
C LEU A 58 5.46 4.21 -1.22
N THR A 59 6.17 3.49 -0.37
CA THR A 59 7.27 4.08 0.40
C THR A 59 8.55 4.11 -0.45
N ASN A 60 9.49 4.95 -0.06
CA ASN A 60 10.85 4.92 -0.64
C ASN A 60 11.76 3.92 0.07
N MET A 61 11.21 3.19 1.03
CA MET A 61 11.97 2.16 1.72
C MET A 61 12.21 0.98 0.79
N ARG A 62 13.47 0.62 0.62
CA ARG A 62 13.87 -0.52 -0.20
C ARG A 62 14.45 -1.59 0.70
N SER A 63 14.18 -2.84 0.37
CA SER A 63 14.71 -3.97 1.13
C SER A 63 15.02 -5.14 0.23
N VAL A 64 15.82 -6.05 0.76
CA VAL A 64 16.19 -7.27 0.06
C VAL A 64 15.02 -8.24 0.07
N GLY A 65 14.73 -8.81 -1.09
CA GLY A 65 13.79 -9.90 -1.26
C GLY A 65 14.41 -11.04 -2.02
N VAL A 66 13.71 -12.16 -2.07
CA VAL A 66 14.10 -13.33 -2.85
C VAL A 66 12.92 -13.70 -3.74
N MET A 67 13.15 -13.73 -5.05
CA MET A 67 12.15 -14.16 -6.03
C MET A 67 12.80 -15.18 -6.95
N GLY A 68 12.31 -16.43 -6.88
CA GLY A 68 12.95 -17.54 -7.58
C GLY A 68 14.36 -17.75 -7.04
N ASP A 69 15.35 -17.80 -7.94
CA ASP A 69 16.76 -18.00 -7.59
C ASP A 69 17.52 -16.68 -7.37
N GLY A 70 16.83 -15.55 -7.53
CA GLY A 70 17.46 -14.23 -7.49
C GLY A 70 17.10 -13.43 -6.26
N ARG A 71 18.02 -12.55 -5.86
CA ARG A 71 17.74 -11.51 -4.86
C ARG A 71 17.21 -10.28 -5.57
N THR A 72 16.25 -9.63 -4.91
CA THR A 72 15.72 -8.35 -5.36
C THR A 72 16.04 -7.27 -4.34
N TYR A 73 16.04 -6.02 -4.80
CA TYR A 73 16.17 -4.85 -3.93
C TYR A 73 15.12 -3.86 -4.36
N ASP A 74 13.93 -4.03 -3.80
CA ASP A 74 12.72 -3.34 -4.25
C ASP A 74 11.99 -2.64 -3.11
N TYR A 75 10.91 -1.99 -3.46
CA TYR A 75 10.18 -1.11 -2.57
C TYR A 75 9.23 -1.85 -1.65
N THR A 76 8.99 -1.24 -0.49
CA THR A 76 7.94 -1.64 0.45
C THR A 76 6.68 -0.84 0.15
N LEU A 77 5.57 -1.54 0.01
CA LEU A 77 4.24 -0.95 -0.12
C LEU A 77 3.52 -1.06 1.24
N ALA A 78 2.97 0.03 1.71
CA ALA A 78 2.11 0.02 2.88
C ALA A 78 0.64 0.08 2.48
N LEU A 79 -0.18 -0.68 3.19
CA LEU A 79 -1.63 -0.62 3.07
C LEU A 79 -2.20 0.09 4.29
N ARG A 80 -3.17 0.96 4.07
CA ARG A 80 -3.87 1.67 5.14
C ARG A 80 -5.36 1.50 4.95
N SER A 81 -6.05 1.13 6.01
CA SER A 81 -7.51 1.07 6.02
C SER A 81 -8.02 1.46 7.39
N VAL A 82 -8.99 2.37 7.44
CA VAL A 82 -9.54 2.88 8.68
C VAL A 82 -11.06 2.94 8.64
N THR A 83 -11.64 2.80 9.84
CA THR A 83 -13.04 3.01 10.11
C THR A 83 -13.17 4.22 11.03
N THR A 84 -14.03 5.16 10.69
CA THR A 84 -14.22 6.37 11.46
C THR A 84 -15.67 6.84 11.33
N THR A 85 -16.13 7.63 12.31
CA THR A 85 -17.46 8.25 12.29
C THR A 85 -17.39 9.75 12.02
N ASP A 86 -16.31 10.41 12.45
CA ASP A 86 -16.19 11.87 12.41
C ASP A 86 -14.85 12.37 11.83
N PHE A 87 -13.96 11.46 11.42
CA PHE A 87 -12.60 11.73 10.93
C PHE A 87 -11.66 12.39 11.94
N MET A 88 -12.14 12.71 13.13
CA MET A 88 -11.30 13.22 14.23
C MET A 88 -10.55 12.08 14.90
N THR A 89 -11.22 10.95 15.07
CA THR A 89 -10.64 9.70 15.53
C THR A 89 -10.90 8.62 14.48
N ALA A 90 -10.00 7.69 14.37
CA ALA A 90 -10.15 6.57 13.43
C ALA A 90 -9.48 5.33 13.99
N ASP A 91 -10.08 4.19 13.76
CA ASP A 91 -9.49 2.91 14.11
C ASP A 91 -9.09 2.17 12.84
N TRP A 92 -7.96 1.45 12.90
CA TRP A 92 -7.54 0.65 11.76
C TRP A 92 -8.51 -0.53 11.57
N THR A 93 -8.78 -0.86 10.33
CA THR A 93 -9.74 -1.92 10.01
C THR A 93 -9.08 -3.30 10.12
N ARG A 94 -9.73 -4.22 10.84
CA ARG A 94 -9.26 -5.60 10.98
C ARG A 94 -9.69 -6.39 9.76
N ILE A 95 -8.92 -6.26 8.69
CA ILE A 95 -9.13 -7.04 7.48
C ILE A 95 -8.80 -8.51 7.79
N PRO A 96 -9.65 -9.47 7.41
CA PRO A 96 -9.34 -10.89 7.64
C PRO A 96 -7.98 -11.30 7.08
N TYR A 97 -7.27 -12.13 7.80
CA TYR A 97 -5.89 -12.54 7.44
C TYR A 97 -5.84 -13.18 6.05
N GLU A 98 -6.81 -13.98 5.68
CA GLU A 98 -6.87 -14.62 4.37
C GLU A 98 -7.04 -13.61 3.23
N VAL A 99 -7.71 -12.49 3.49
CA VAL A 99 -7.83 -11.40 2.52
C VAL A 99 -6.51 -10.64 2.39
N LEU A 100 -5.87 -10.33 3.51
CA LEU A 100 -4.54 -9.71 3.53
C LEU A 100 -3.52 -10.58 2.80
N ASP A 101 -3.57 -11.88 3.01
CA ASP A 101 -2.68 -12.83 2.34
C ASP A 101 -2.88 -12.78 0.82
N ARG A 102 -4.12 -12.84 0.34
CA ARG A 102 -4.41 -12.76 -1.09
C ARG A 102 -3.94 -11.44 -1.71
N ILE A 103 -4.17 -10.33 -1.00
CA ILE A 103 -3.72 -9.01 -1.44
C ILE A 103 -2.19 -9.01 -1.60
N SER A 104 -1.49 -9.46 -0.58
CA SER A 104 -0.03 -9.48 -0.56
C SER A 104 0.53 -10.35 -1.69
N VAL A 105 0.06 -11.57 -1.82
CA VAL A 105 0.53 -12.50 -2.85
C VAL A 105 0.27 -11.94 -4.24
N ARG A 106 -0.92 -11.40 -4.47
CA ARG A 106 -1.29 -10.86 -5.76
C ARG A 106 -0.45 -9.63 -6.14
N ILE A 107 -0.26 -8.71 -5.20
CA ILE A 107 0.53 -7.50 -5.47
C ILE A 107 1.99 -7.87 -5.77
N VAL A 108 2.59 -8.73 -4.98
CA VAL A 108 3.99 -9.12 -5.18
C VAL A 108 4.17 -9.83 -6.53
N ASN A 109 3.20 -10.63 -6.95
CA ASN A 109 3.29 -11.36 -8.22
C ASN A 109 2.97 -10.51 -9.45
N GLU A 110 2.06 -9.54 -9.34
CA GLU A 110 1.57 -8.80 -10.50
C GLU A 110 2.16 -7.39 -10.62
N VAL A 111 2.68 -6.82 -9.53
CA VAL A 111 3.21 -5.45 -9.54
C VAL A 111 4.73 -5.50 -9.49
N PRO A 112 5.42 -5.05 -10.55
CA PRO A 112 6.88 -5.01 -10.52
C PRO A 112 7.38 -3.99 -9.49
N HIS A 113 8.59 -4.22 -8.99
CA HIS A 113 9.31 -3.32 -8.07
C HIS A 113 8.78 -3.28 -6.64
N ILE A 114 7.87 -4.17 -6.25
CA ILE A 114 7.40 -4.32 -4.87
C ILE A 114 7.73 -5.73 -4.40
N ASN A 115 8.47 -5.83 -3.30
CA ASN A 115 8.84 -7.12 -2.71
C ASN A 115 8.41 -7.28 -1.25
N ARG A 116 7.73 -6.28 -0.69
CA ARG A 116 7.28 -6.33 0.69
C ARG A 116 6.00 -5.53 0.87
N ILE A 117 5.03 -6.14 1.55
CA ILE A 117 3.77 -5.51 1.90
C ILE A 117 3.69 -5.40 3.41
N VAL A 118 3.33 -4.22 3.90
CA VAL A 118 3.07 -3.98 5.32
C VAL A 118 1.67 -3.39 5.49
N TYR A 119 1.04 -3.66 6.61
CA TYR A 119 -0.26 -3.10 6.94
C TYR A 119 -0.13 -2.15 8.12
N ASP A 120 -0.57 -0.90 7.97
CA ASP A 120 -0.53 0.08 9.05
C ASP A 120 -1.66 -0.18 10.04
N ILE A 121 -1.30 -0.60 11.25
CA ILE A 121 -2.23 -0.94 12.33
C ILE A 121 -2.28 0.16 13.40
N THR A 122 -2.04 1.41 13.02
CA THR A 122 -2.01 2.53 13.95
C THR A 122 -3.30 3.32 13.85
N SER A 123 -3.95 3.53 14.99
CA SER A 123 -5.17 4.33 15.07
C SER A 123 -4.87 5.83 15.08
N LYS A 124 -5.88 6.63 14.80
CA LYS A 124 -5.80 8.08 14.96
C LYS A 124 -6.61 8.50 16.20
N PRO A 125 -6.01 9.08 17.23
CA PRO A 125 -4.58 9.26 17.42
C PRO A 125 -3.87 7.94 17.73
N PRO A 126 -2.53 7.85 17.67
CA PRO A 126 -1.55 8.93 17.48
C PRO A 126 -1.22 9.26 16.02
N ALA A 127 -1.54 8.38 15.09
CA ALA A 127 -1.23 8.65 13.68
C ALA A 127 -2.39 9.41 13.01
N THR A 128 -2.09 10.07 11.90
CA THR A 128 -3.11 10.57 11.00
C THR A 128 -3.62 9.43 10.10
N ILE A 129 -4.73 9.65 9.41
CA ILE A 129 -5.24 8.66 8.46
C ILE A 129 -4.27 8.57 7.28
N GLU A 130 -4.01 9.70 6.64
CA GLU A 130 -3.02 9.81 5.58
C GLU A 130 -1.60 9.80 6.16
N TRP A 131 -0.64 9.42 5.32
CA TRP A 131 0.77 9.38 5.72
C TRP A 131 1.49 10.74 5.54
N GLU A 132 0.76 11.73 5.12
CA GLU A 132 1.24 13.10 5.05
C GLU A 132 0.26 14.10 5.64
#